data_33afb9a542b56bf0c8d60408e3f2a458
#
_entry.id   33afb9a542b56bf0c8d60408e3f2a458
#
_cell.length_a   1.000
_cell.length_b   1.000
_cell.length_c   1.000
_cell.angle_alpha   90.00
_cell.angle_beta   90.00
_cell.angle_gamma   90.00
#
_symmetry.space_group_name_H-M   'P 1'
#
loop_
_entity.id
_entity.type
_entity.pdbx_description
1 polymer ?
#
loop_
_entity_poly.entity_id
_entity_poly.type
_entity_poly.pdbx_seq_one_letter_code
_entity_poly.pdbx_strand_id
1 'polypeptide(L)'
;MALALVLASACKNGNESFVSGNLEIYEDFPSRFVESRAVRVWTPSDYDSSQKYDVIYMHDGQNLFDASITWNQQEWGVDEVISSLIESGSIRPCIVVGIDNSELRYAEYYPSAICDDVPAGVLPEGFRSWGDEYLRFVVEEVKPWVDGKYSTWADAEHTFIMGSSCGGLISSYAFCRYPEVFGGAACLSTHSSLMNPDTEIDQKPASEAYIEYLKENLPADADHVLYMDRGDCQIDGEYAESQAAINEMIAALDWDGNYMYRFFPGQSHSENDWRSRLDIPVRFLLGK
;
A
#
# COMPACT_ATOMS: atom_id res chain seq x y z
N MET A 1 0.78 -26.67 -13.24
CA MET A 1 1.29 -26.99 -11.90
C MET A 1 0.22 -26.59 -10.91
N ALA A 2 -0.22 -27.52 -10.05
CA ALA A 2 -1.27 -27.22 -9.09
C ALA A 2 -0.66 -26.39 -7.92
N LEU A 3 -1.21 -25.20 -7.69
CA LEU A 3 -0.91 -24.41 -6.50
C LEU A 3 -1.36 -25.18 -5.27
N ALA A 4 -0.47 -25.42 -4.31
CA ALA A 4 -0.82 -26.06 -3.07
C ALA A 4 -1.61 -25.08 -2.20
N LEU A 5 -2.87 -25.41 -1.93
CA LEU A 5 -3.73 -24.71 -1.00
C LEU A 5 -3.36 -25.16 0.41
N VAL A 6 -2.70 -24.36 1.19
CA VAL A 6 -2.56 -24.58 2.63
C VAL A 6 -3.73 -23.86 3.31
N LEU A 7 -4.79 -24.63 3.57
CA LEU A 7 -5.80 -24.23 4.54
C LEU A 7 -5.12 -24.22 5.91
N ALA A 8 -4.93 -23.07 6.51
CA ALA A 8 -4.49 -22.96 7.90
C ALA A 8 -5.58 -23.51 8.80
N SER A 9 -5.58 -24.85 8.99
CA SER A 9 -6.37 -25.52 10.00
C SER A 9 -5.68 -25.27 11.33
N ALA A 10 -6.30 -24.52 12.21
CA ALA A 10 -5.83 -24.20 13.55
C ALA A 10 -5.34 -25.43 14.29
N CYS A 11 -4.03 -25.57 14.45
CA CYS A 11 -3.42 -26.45 15.46
C CYS A 11 -3.35 -25.67 16.77
N LYS A 12 -4.21 -26.04 17.72
CA LYS A 12 -4.24 -25.52 19.08
C LYS A 12 -2.92 -25.77 19.80
N ASN A 13 -2.16 -24.69 20.06
CA ASN A 13 -1.32 -24.54 21.26
C ASN A 13 -0.88 -23.07 21.39
N GLY A 14 -1.50 -22.36 22.33
CA GLY A 14 -0.98 -21.24 23.11
C GLY A 14 -0.46 -20.01 22.36
N ASN A 15 -1.27 -19.19 21.92
CA ASN A 15 -1.45 -17.83 21.40
C ASN A 15 -2.17 -17.91 20.07
N GLU A 16 -3.50 -18.03 20.12
CA GLU A 16 -4.31 -17.93 18.90
C GLU A 16 -4.27 -16.45 18.46
N SER A 17 -3.53 -16.14 17.41
CA SER A 17 -3.78 -14.90 16.65
C SER A 17 -5.15 -15.11 15.97
N PHE A 18 -6.14 -14.39 16.47
CA PHE A 18 -7.51 -14.56 16.00
C PHE A 18 -7.73 -13.57 14.85
N VAL A 19 -7.60 -14.02 13.61
CA VAL A 19 -7.94 -13.23 12.44
C VAL A 19 -9.46 -13.08 12.37
N SER A 20 -9.95 -11.84 12.34
CA SER A 20 -11.36 -11.52 12.12
C SER A 20 -11.69 -11.70 10.64
N GLY A 21 -12.66 -12.54 10.29
CA GLY A 21 -12.97 -12.89 8.90
C GLY A 21 -12.25 -14.14 8.41
N ASN A 22 -11.97 -14.23 7.11
CA ASN A 22 -11.33 -15.39 6.49
C ASN A 22 -10.03 -14.97 5.80
N LEU A 23 -8.91 -15.61 6.13
CA LEU A 23 -7.61 -15.36 5.53
C LEU A 23 -7.12 -16.60 4.78
N GLU A 24 -6.88 -16.45 3.47
CA GLU A 24 -6.20 -17.45 2.65
C GLU A 24 -4.79 -16.97 2.30
N ILE A 25 -3.78 -17.83 2.47
CA ILE A 25 -2.38 -17.49 2.18
C ILE A 25 -1.87 -18.39 1.05
N TYR A 26 -1.32 -17.76 0.03
CA TYR A 26 -0.70 -18.39 -1.15
C TYR A 26 0.79 -18.17 -1.06
N GLU A 27 1.51 -19.06 -0.35
CA GLU A 27 2.90 -18.89 0.09
C GLU A 27 3.90 -18.64 -1.04
N ASP A 28 3.78 -19.35 -2.16
CA ASP A 28 4.71 -19.27 -3.29
C ASP A 28 3.99 -18.78 -4.56
N PHE A 29 3.35 -17.62 -4.48
CA PHE A 29 2.67 -17.07 -5.65
C PHE A 29 3.69 -16.77 -6.75
N PRO A 30 3.59 -17.43 -7.92
CA PRO A 30 4.60 -17.32 -8.96
C PRO A 30 4.54 -15.99 -9.69
N SER A 31 5.68 -15.49 -10.14
CA SER A 31 5.77 -14.32 -11.00
C SER A 31 6.79 -14.51 -12.12
N ARG A 32 6.55 -13.81 -13.22
CA ARG A 32 7.49 -13.65 -14.33
C ARG A 32 8.37 -12.41 -14.18
N PHE A 33 8.00 -11.52 -13.25
CA PHE A 33 8.60 -10.18 -13.14
C PHE A 33 9.48 -10.03 -11.91
N VAL A 34 9.09 -10.66 -10.81
CA VAL A 34 9.77 -10.58 -9.52
C VAL A 34 9.89 -11.97 -8.88
N GLU A 35 10.61 -12.08 -7.80
CA GLU A 35 10.68 -13.34 -7.04
C GLU A 35 9.29 -13.74 -6.50
N SER A 36 9.04 -15.06 -6.43
CA SER A 36 7.79 -15.58 -5.83
C SER A 36 7.70 -15.15 -4.36
N ARG A 37 6.49 -14.89 -3.92
CA ARG A 37 6.21 -14.42 -2.56
C ARG A 37 4.84 -14.83 -2.09
N ALA A 38 4.54 -14.67 -0.81
CA ALA A 38 3.21 -14.91 -0.32
C ALA A 38 2.24 -13.79 -0.76
N VAL A 39 1.05 -14.20 -1.18
CA VAL A 39 -0.11 -13.33 -1.40
C VAL A 39 -1.19 -13.76 -0.42
N ARG A 40 -1.67 -12.83 0.40
CA ARG A 40 -2.64 -13.04 1.46
C ARG A 40 -3.96 -12.43 1.04
N VAL A 41 -5.01 -13.21 0.98
CA VAL A 41 -6.35 -12.70 0.60
C VAL A 41 -7.27 -12.82 1.81
N TRP A 42 -7.66 -11.68 2.34
CA TRP A 42 -8.64 -11.58 3.41
C TRP A 42 -10.02 -11.23 2.84
N THR A 43 -11.04 -11.93 3.33
CA THR A 43 -12.45 -11.66 3.03
C THR A 43 -13.25 -11.49 4.31
N PRO A 44 -14.32 -10.66 4.33
CA PRO A 44 -15.22 -10.55 5.47
C PRO A 44 -15.79 -11.93 5.89
N SER A 45 -16.17 -12.07 7.16
CA SER A 45 -16.70 -13.33 7.70
C SER A 45 -17.99 -13.80 7.00
N ASP A 46 -18.76 -12.86 6.46
CA ASP A 46 -20.01 -13.05 5.71
C ASP A 46 -19.82 -12.97 4.18
N TYR A 47 -18.58 -13.18 3.69
CA TYR A 47 -18.29 -13.16 2.26
C TYR A 47 -19.24 -14.07 1.48
N ASP A 48 -19.90 -13.51 0.48
CA ASP A 48 -20.83 -14.19 -0.41
C ASP A 48 -20.41 -13.97 -1.88
N SER A 49 -20.02 -15.03 -2.56
CA SER A 49 -19.59 -14.99 -3.97
C SER A 49 -20.68 -14.54 -4.95
N SER A 50 -21.94 -14.41 -4.51
CA SER A 50 -23.03 -13.84 -5.30
C SER A 50 -23.06 -12.30 -5.30
N GLN A 51 -22.30 -11.67 -4.39
CA GLN A 51 -22.13 -10.22 -4.29
C GLN A 51 -20.78 -9.81 -4.87
N LYS A 52 -20.64 -8.52 -5.19
CA LYS A 52 -19.38 -7.95 -5.65
C LYS A 52 -18.75 -7.10 -4.55
N TYR A 53 -17.41 -7.14 -4.48
CA TYR A 53 -16.62 -6.48 -3.46
C TYR A 53 -15.60 -5.53 -4.07
N ASP A 54 -15.37 -4.41 -3.41
CA ASP A 54 -14.20 -3.56 -3.66
C ASP A 54 -12.93 -4.30 -3.25
N VAL A 55 -11.78 -3.92 -3.79
CA VAL A 55 -10.50 -4.55 -3.45
C VAL A 55 -9.46 -3.51 -3.06
N ILE A 56 -8.81 -3.73 -1.91
CA ILE A 56 -7.62 -2.98 -1.50
C ILE A 56 -6.39 -3.88 -1.62
N TYR A 57 -5.45 -3.52 -2.48
CA TYR A 57 -4.13 -4.14 -2.55
C TYR A 57 -3.21 -3.45 -1.55
N MET A 58 -2.64 -4.21 -0.62
CA MET A 58 -1.79 -3.68 0.45
C MET A 58 -0.38 -4.27 0.38
N HIS A 59 0.60 -3.39 0.46
CA HIS A 59 2.01 -3.78 0.52
C HIS A 59 2.39 -4.30 1.89
N ASP A 60 3.55 -4.99 1.98
CA ASP A 60 4.06 -5.56 3.23
C ASP A 60 3.05 -6.52 3.90
N GLY A 61 2.47 -7.41 3.10
CA GLY A 61 1.36 -8.30 3.46
C GLY A 61 1.58 -9.10 4.75
N GLN A 62 2.82 -9.46 5.07
CA GLN A 62 3.20 -10.16 6.29
C GLN A 62 2.93 -9.36 7.57
N ASN A 63 2.76 -8.03 7.48
CA ASN A 63 2.57 -7.15 8.64
C ASN A 63 1.09 -6.78 8.88
N LEU A 64 0.15 -7.34 8.12
CA LEU A 64 -1.23 -6.83 8.11
C LEU A 64 -2.14 -7.50 9.13
N PHE A 65 -1.96 -8.82 9.42
CA PHE A 65 -2.98 -9.66 10.05
C PHE A 65 -2.51 -10.46 11.27
N ASP A 66 -1.23 -10.54 11.55
CA ASP A 66 -0.68 -11.38 12.62
C ASP A 66 0.65 -10.86 13.14
N ALA A 67 0.63 -10.24 14.31
CA ALA A 67 1.82 -9.71 14.96
C ALA A 67 2.86 -10.80 15.30
N SER A 68 2.45 -12.06 15.42
CA SER A 68 3.36 -13.15 15.83
C SER A 68 4.40 -13.51 14.77
N ILE A 69 4.13 -13.19 13.50
CA ILE A 69 5.05 -13.47 12.37
C ILE A 69 5.84 -12.24 11.93
N THR A 70 5.55 -11.05 12.48
CA THR A 70 6.24 -9.82 12.12
C THR A 70 7.56 -9.69 12.86
N TRP A 71 8.54 -9.00 12.24
CA TRP A 71 9.88 -8.83 12.81
C TRP A 71 9.90 -8.06 14.14
N ASN A 72 8.93 -7.16 14.36
CA ASN A 72 8.82 -6.30 15.54
C ASN A 72 7.62 -6.63 16.46
N GLN A 73 6.92 -7.74 16.16
CA GLN A 73 5.72 -8.18 16.88
C GLN A 73 4.59 -7.12 16.91
N GLN A 74 4.49 -6.34 15.84
CA GLN A 74 3.42 -5.38 15.61
C GLN A 74 2.73 -5.70 14.29
N GLU A 75 1.44 -5.39 14.19
CA GLU A 75 0.63 -5.57 13.00
C GLU A 75 -0.27 -4.35 12.75
N TRP A 76 -0.78 -4.25 11.54
CA TRP A 76 -1.74 -3.21 11.20
C TRP A 76 -3.16 -3.49 11.71
N GLY A 77 -3.50 -4.75 12.06
CA GLY A 77 -4.83 -5.13 12.49
C GLY A 77 -5.89 -4.80 11.45
N VAL A 78 -5.58 -5.07 10.19
CA VAL A 78 -6.41 -4.71 9.03
C VAL A 78 -7.76 -5.40 9.11
N ASP A 79 -7.76 -6.66 9.47
CA ASP A 79 -8.96 -7.49 9.58
C ASP A 79 -9.92 -7.00 10.66
N GLU A 80 -9.42 -6.60 11.85
CA GLU A 80 -10.27 -6.09 12.91
C GLU A 80 -10.85 -4.72 12.57
N VAL A 81 -10.00 -3.81 12.04
CA VAL A 81 -10.45 -2.46 11.69
C VAL A 81 -11.48 -2.53 10.57
N ILE A 82 -11.21 -3.26 9.49
CA ILE A 82 -12.12 -3.34 8.34
C ILE A 82 -13.39 -4.09 8.71
N SER A 83 -13.33 -5.21 9.46
CA SER A 83 -14.51 -5.90 9.96
C SER A 83 -15.42 -4.96 10.74
N SER A 84 -14.88 -4.20 11.68
CA SER A 84 -15.65 -3.23 12.47
C SER A 84 -16.29 -2.13 11.60
N LEU A 85 -15.60 -1.67 10.57
CA LEU A 85 -16.12 -0.67 9.64
C LEU A 85 -17.25 -1.22 8.76
N ILE A 86 -17.14 -2.46 8.31
CA ILE A 86 -18.17 -3.15 7.54
C ILE A 86 -19.42 -3.39 8.43
N GLU A 87 -19.24 -3.95 9.62
CA GLU A 87 -20.32 -4.24 10.58
C GLU A 87 -21.08 -2.98 11.00
N SER A 88 -20.39 -1.86 11.16
CA SER A 88 -21.03 -0.56 11.45
C SER A 88 -21.71 0.08 10.23
N GLY A 89 -21.57 -0.51 9.04
CA GLY A 89 -22.08 0.05 7.79
C GLY A 89 -21.39 1.34 7.34
N SER A 90 -20.20 1.62 7.86
CA SER A 90 -19.44 2.85 7.61
C SER A 90 -18.72 2.84 6.26
N ILE A 91 -18.45 1.65 5.74
CA ILE A 91 -17.79 1.44 4.43
C ILE A 91 -18.54 0.42 3.61
N ARG A 92 -18.26 0.38 2.31
CA ARG A 92 -18.65 -0.73 1.45
C ARG A 92 -17.84 -1.98 1.83
N PRO A 93 -18.43 -3.21 1.73
CA PRO A 93 -17.66 -4.43 1.94
C PRO A 93 -16.52 -4.55 0.94
N CYS A 94 -15.34 -4.97 1.40
CA CYS A 94 -14.16 -5.11 0.56
C CYS A 94 -13.40 -6.40 0.85
N ILE A 95 -12.53 -6.76 -0.09
CA ILE A 95 -11.50 -7.79 0.01
C ILE A 95 -10.17 -7.07 0.20
N VAL A 96 -9.29 -7.60 1.04
CA VAL A 96 -7.91 -7.10 1.17
C VAL A 96 -6.95 -8.12 0.60
N VAL A 97 -6.05 -7.66 -0.27
CA VAL A 97 -5.00 -8.47 -0.88
C VAL A 97 -3.65 -7.98 -0.37
N GLY A 98 -3.12 -8.64 0.65
CA GLY A 98 -1.79 -8.37 1.19
C GLY A 98 -0.71 -9.02 0.32
N ILE A 99 0.28 -8.27 -0.10
CA ILE A 99 1.41 -8.75 -0.89
C ILE A 99 2.65 -8.67 -0.01
N ASP A 100 3.23 -9.84 0.33
CA ASP A 100 4.44 -9.88 1.14
C ASP A 100 5.61 -9.21 0.40
N ASN A 101 6.47 -8.52 1.13
CA ASN A 101 7.69 -7.98 0.55
C ASN A 101 8.77 -9.07 0.40
N SER A 102 9.83 -8.74 -0.31
CA SER A 102 11.04 -9.54 -0.48
C SER A 102 12.26 -8.85 0.13
N GLU A 103 13.42 -9.49 0.07
CA GLU A 103 14.70 -8.85 0.44
C GLU A 103 15.02 -7.64 -0.45
N LEU A 104 14.42 -7.56 -1.64
CA LEU A 104 14.55 -6.42 -2.56
C LEU A 104 13.53 -5.31 -2.30
N ARG A 105 12.82 -5.32 -1.17
CA ARG A 105 11.73 -4.38 -0.86
C ARG A 105 12.04 -2.93 -1.23
N TYR A 106 13.22 -2.43 -0.86
CA TYR A 106 13.56 -1.04 -1.15
C TYR A 106 13.65 -0.77 -2.66
N ALA A 107 14.25 -1.68 -3.42
CA ALA A 107 14.38 -1.55 -4.87
C ALA A 107 13.02 -1.77 -5.59
N GLU A 108 12.20 -2.71 -5.11
CA GLU A 108 10.86 -2.99 -5.66
C GLU A 108 9.85 -1.89 -5.36
N TYR A 109 10.04 -1.14 -4.27
CA TYR A 109 9.14 -0.05 -3.88
C TYR A 109 9.68 1.33 -4.31
N TYR A 110 10.82 1.37 -4.99
CA TYR A 110 11.38 2.61 -5.51
C TYR A 110 10.82 2.89 -6.92
N PRO A 111 10.22 4.09 -7.17
CA PRO A 111 9.66 4.43 -8.47
C PRO A 111 10.70 4.41 -9.58
N SER A 112 10.53 3.52 -10.57
CA SER A 112 11.52 3.36 -11.65
C SER A 112 11.65 4.60 -12.53
N ALA A 113 10.53 5.28 -12.78
CA ALA A 113 10.50 6.43 -13.68
C ALA A 113 11.35 7.62 -13.22
N ILE A 114 11.61 7.74 -11.91
CA ILE A 114 12.43 8.87 -11.40
C ILE A 114 13.94 8.58 -11.43
N CYS A 115 14.36 7.34 -11.68
CA CYS A 115 15.78 6.99 -11.59
C CYS A 115 16.66 7.75 -12.56
N ASP A 116 16.15 8.06 -13.76
CA ASP A 116 16.88 8.81 -14.79
C ASP A 116 16.93 10.32 -14.50
N ASP A 117 16.01 10.82 -13.66
CA ASP A 117 15.91 12.24 -13.29
C ASP A 117 16.72 12.56 -12.03
N VAL A 118 17.16 11.53 -11.31
CA VAL A 118 18.00 11.69 -10.11
C VAL A 118 19.46 11.90 -10.51
N PRO A 119 20.13 12.96 -10.03
CA PRO A 119 21.52 13.23 -10.35
C PRO A 119 22.46 12.07 -10.01
N ALA A 120 23.51 11.91 -10.81
CA ALA A 120 24.52 10.89 -10.58
C ALA A 120 25.16 11.02 -9.19
N GLY A 121 25.25 9.91 -8.47
CA GLY A 121 25.80 9.82 -7.12
C GLY A 121 24.78 10.00 -6.00
N VAL A 122 23.54 10.36 -6.28
CA VAL A 122 22.46 10.41 -5.28
C VAL A 122 21.97 8.99 -4.96
N LEU A 123 21.76 8.17 -5.98
CA LEU A 123 21.50 6.75 -5.79
C LEU A 123 22.81 5.96 -5.62
N PRO A 124 22.81 4.85 -4.87
CA PRO A 124 23.97 3.98 -4.73
C PRO A 124 24.52 3.53 -6.09
N GLU A 125 25.83 3.37 -6.20
CA GLU A 125 26.45 2.85 -7.44
C GLU A 125 25.88 1.45 -7.76
N GLY A 126 25.37 1.29 -8.99
CA GLY A 126 24.75 0.05 -9.44
C GLY A 126 23.33 -0.18 -8.92
N PHE A 127 22.72 0.80 -8.23
CA PHE A 127 21.31 0.70 -7.84
C PHE A 127 20.43 0.55 -9.09
N ARG A 128 19.55 -0.44 -9.03
CA ARG A 128 18.48 -0.64 -10.00
C ARG A 128 17.15 -0.67 -9.27
N SER A 129 16.22 0.19 -9.68
CA SER A 129 14.83 0.04 -9.29
C SER A 129 14.20 -1.18 -9.98
N TRP A 130 13.31 -1.85 -9.24
CA TRP A 130 12.43 -2.91 -9.71
C TRP A 130 10.95 -2.52 -9.55
N GLY A 131 10.69 -1.23 -9.39
CA GLY A 131 9.34 -0.72 -9.14
C GLY A 131 8.36 -1.03 -10.26
N ASP A 132 8.78 -0.88 -11.52
CA ASP A 132 7.93 -1.21 -12.67
C ASP A 132 7.67 -2.72 -12.76
N GLU A 133 8.67 -3.57 -12.53
CA GLU A 133 8.50 -5.02 -12.51
C GLU A 133 7.57 -5.46 -11.37
N TYR A 134 7.72 -4.86 -10.19
CA TYR A 134 6.83 -5.13 -9.07
C TYR A 134 5.38 -4.70 -9.36
N LEU A 135 5.16 -3.52 -9.92
CA LEU A 135 3.81 -3.09 -10.28
C LEU A 135 3.21 -3.92 -11.40
N ARG A 136 4.01 -4.39 -12.36
CA ARG A 136 3.55 -5.36 -13.37
C ARG A 136 3.12 -6.68 -12.72
N PHE A 137 3.84 -7.16 -11.72
CA PHE A 137 3.42 -8.32 -10.94
C PHE A 137 2.05 -8.09 -10.29
N VAL A 138 1.85 -6.93 -9.66
CA VAL A 138 0.56 -6.60 -9.03
C VAL A 138 -0.57 -6.52 -10.07
N VAL A 139 -0.34 -5.79 -11.16
CA VAL A 139 -1.37 -5.44 -12.15
C VAL A 139 -1.63 -6.55 -13.16
N GLU A 140 -0.57 -7.23 -13.64
CA GLU A 140 -0.70 -8.22 -14.72
C GLU A 140 -0.83 -9.67 -14.21
N GLU A 141 -0.50 -9.94 -12.93
CA GLU A 141 -0.52 -11.31 -12.40
C GLU A 141 -1.45 -11.43 -11.18
N VAL A 142 -1.23 -10.65 -10.11
CA VAL A 142 -2.03 -10.76 -8.88
C VAL A 142 -3.46 -10.32 -9.10
N LYS A 143 -3.68 -9.11 -9.63
CA LYS A 143 -5.03 -8.58 -9.83
C LYS A 143 -5.91 -9.46 -10.72
N PRO A 144 -5.49 -9.89 -11.93
CA PRO A 144 -6.32 -10.75 -12.75
C PRO A 144 -6.62 -12.11 -12.11
N TRP A 145 -5.69 -12.62 -11.32
CA TRP A 145 -5.91 -13.86 -10.58
C TRP A 145 -6.93 -13.67 -9.44
N VAL A 146 -6.86 -12.55 -8.70
CA VAL A 146 -7.84 -12.20 -7.66
C VAL A 146 -9.24 -12.05 -8.28
N ASP A 147 -9.36 -11.27 -9.36
CA ASP A 147 -10.64 -11.03 -10.05
C ASP A 147 -11.24 -12.32 -10.65
N GLY A 148 -10.39 -13.26 -11.05
CA GLY A 148 -10.82 -14.57 -11.54
C GLY A 148 -11.24 -15.57 -10.44
N LYS A 149 -10.75 -15.37 -9.22
CA LYS A 149 -10.97 -16.29 -8.09
C LYS A 149 -12.04 -15.81 -7.11
N TYR A 150 -12.12 -14.50 -6.88
CA TYR A 150 -13.05 -13.87 -5.95
C TYR A 150 -14.07 -13.00 -6.68
N SER A 151 -15.18 -12.71 -6.02
CA SER A 151 -16.24 -11.90 -6.60
C SER A 151 -15.96 -10.41 -6.41
N THR A 152 -15.15 -9.84 -7.28
CA THR A 152 -14.71 -8.45 -7.22
C THR A 152 -15.40 -7.57 -8.26
N TRP A 153 -15.49 -6.28 -7.99
CA TRP A 153 -15.56 -5.27 -9.02
C TRP A 153 -14.14 -5.10 -9.59
N ALA A 154 -13.97 -5.27 -10.91
CA ALA A 154 -12.64 -5.28 -11.52
C ALA A 154 -12.19 -3.92 -12.09
N ASP A 155 -13.09 -2.93 -12.07
CA ASP A 155 -12.83 -1.58 -12.56
C ASP A 155 -12.05 -0.72 -11.56
N ALA A 156 -11.53 0.42 -12.04
CA ALA A 156 -10.71 1.30 -11.24
C ALA A 156 -11.46 1.91 -10.04
N GLU A 157 -12.75 2.26 -10.20
CA GLU A 157 -13.57 2.86 -9.15
C GLU A 157 -13.62 2.00 -7.87
N HIS A 158 -13.43 0.68 -8.02
CA HIS A 158 -13.53 -0.30 -6.94
C HIS A 158 -12.20 -0.98 -6.60
N THR A 159 -11.10 -0.47 -7.15
CA THR A 159 -9.75 -1.03 -6.94
C THR A 159 -8.83 0.02 -6.34
N PHE A 160 -8.26 -0.30 -5.17
CA PHE A 160 -7.44 0.62 -4.39
C PHE A 160 -6.10 0.00 -4.05
N ILE A 161 -5.09 0.87 -3.82
CA ILE A 161 -3.75 0.45 -3.40
C ILE A 161 -3.33 1.20 -2.14
N MET A 162 -2.69 0.52 -1.20
CA MET A 162 -2.35 1.09 0.10
C MET A 162 -1.02 0.56 0.63
N GLY A 163 -0.31 1.41 1.35
CA GLY A 163 0.87 1.01 2.11
C GLY A 163 1.45 2.14 2.94
N SER A 164 2.47 1.81 3.73
CA SER A 164 3.20 2.80 4.53
C SER A 164 4.67 2.90 4.12
N SER A 165 5.29 4.02 4.44
CA SER A 165 6.71 4.22 4.17
C SER A 165 7.04 4.05 2.67
N CYS A 166 7.98 3.17 2.33
CA CYS A 166 8.22 2.78 0.93
C CYS A 166 6.96 2.17 0.28
N GLY A 167 6.10 1.47 1.05
CA GLY A 167 4.80 0.99 0.57
C GLY A 167 3.85 2.12 0.17
N GLY A 168 3.86 3.25 0.89
CA GLY A 168 3.15 4.47 0.50
C GLY A 168 3.75 5.12 -0.77
N LEU A 169 5.07 5.08 -0.89
CA LEU A 169 5.78 5.59 -2.07
C LEU A 169 5.38 4.81 -3.34
N ILE A 170 5.45 3.48 -3.31
CA ILE A 170 5.07 2.64 -4.45
C ILE A 170 3.55 2.68 -4.72
N SER A 171 2.71 2.89 -3.67
CA SER A 171 1.26 3.08 -3.86
C SER A 171 0.94 4.35 -4.65
N SER A 172 1.57 5.47 -4.31
CA SER A 172 1.40 6.72 -5.07
C SER A 172 1.94 6.62 -6.49
N TYR A 173 3.05 5.90 -6.66
CA TYR A 173 3.60 5.60 -7.99
C TYR A 173 2.66 4.74 -8.83
N ALA A 174 2.08 3.67 -8.24
CA ALA A 174 1.10 2.82 -8.90
C ALA A 174 -0.15 3.59 -9.33
N PHE A 175 -0.65 4.47 -8.47
CA PHE A 175 -1.79 5.33 -8.72
C PHE A 175 -1.57 6.26 -9.92
N CYS A 176 -0.38 6.84 -10.04
CA CYS A 176 -0.01 7.66 -11.18
C CYS A 176 0.24 6.83 -12.46
N ARG A 177 0.83 5.64 -12.31
CA ARG A 177 1.28 4.81 -13.42
C ARG A 177 0.18 4.00 -14.08
N TYR A 178 -0.85 3.62 -13.28
CA TYR A 178 -1.97 2.76 -13.68
C TYR A 178 -3.32 3.35 -13.23
N PRO A 179 -3.66 4.59 -13.66
CA PRO A 179 -4.93 5.21 -13.26
C PRO A 179 -6.15 4.45 -13.77
N GLU A 180 -6.01 3.69 -14.86
CA GLU A 180 -7.06 2.81 -15.39
C GLU A 180 -7.29 1.55 -14.52
N VAL A 181 -6.40 1.29 -13.56
CA VAL A 181 -6.48 0.13 -12.65
C VAL A 181 -6.85 0.55 -11.23
N PHE A 182 -6.25 1.63 -10.73
CA PHE A 182 -6.43 2.10 -9.36
C PHE A 182 -7.18 3.42 -9.31
N GLY A 183 -8.44 3.41 -8.88
CA GLY A 183 -9.23 4.62 -8.67
C GLY A 183 -8.85 5.37 -7.39
N GLY A 184 -8.07 4.75 -6.50
CA GLY A 184 -7.56 5.45 -5.33
C GLY A 184 -6.34 4.83 -4.69
N ALA A 185 -5.57 5.69 -4.00
CA ALA A 185 -4.42 5.27 -3.21
C ALA A 185 -4.46 5.84 -1.79
N ALA A 186 -3.97 5.07 -0.82
CA ALA A 186 -3.72 5.53 0.53
C ALA A 186 -2.26 5.30 0.93
N CYS A 187 -1.56 6.39 1.18
CA CYS A 187 -0.12 6.46 1.34
C CYS A 187 0.22 6.97 2.75
N LEU A 188 0.42 6.04 3.70
CA LEU A 188 0.64 6.38 5.10
C LEU A 188 2.13 6.60 5.37
N SER A 189 2.47 7.65 6.12
CA SER A 189 3.88 7.96 6.44
C SER A 189 4.80 7.77 5.24
N THR A 190 4.41 8.29 4.09
CA THR A 190 5.07 8.03 2.81
C THR A 190 6.55 8.41 2.85
N HIS A 191 7.42 7.52 2.39
CA HIS A 191 8.85 7.77 2.29
C HIS A 191 9.19 8.79 1.19
N SER A 192 8.55 9.95 1.27
CA SER A 192 8.59 11.02 0.25
C SER A 192 9.92 11.78 0.20
N SER A 193 10.70 11.71 1.29
CA SER A 193 12.07 12.28 1.30
C SER A 193 13.06 11.42 0.51
N LEU A 194 12.72 10.14 0.23
CA LEU A 194 13.60 9.16 -0.41
C LEU A 194 14.97 9.01 0.28
N MET A 195 15.03 9.44 1.54
CA MET A 195 16.26 9.45 2.33
C MET A 195 16.73 8.03 2.61
N ASN A 196 17.98 7.75 2.30
CA ASN A 196 18.64 6.51 2.69
C ASN A 196 19.50 6.79 3.94
N PRO A 197 19.14 6.23 5.12
CA PRO A 197 19.86 6.48 6.36
C PRO A 197 21.31 5.92 6.37
N ASP A 198 21.62 5.03 5.43
CA ASP A 198 22.93 4.41 5.30
C ASP A 198 23.94 5.27 4.49
N THR A 199 23.55 6.47 4.06
CA THR A 199 24.41 7.38 3.29
C THR A 199 24.37 8.79 3.84
N GLU A 200 25.51 9.50 3.73
CA GLU A 200 25.60 10.95 3.99
C GLU A 200 25.26 11.80 2.75
N ILE A 201 24.88 11.15 1.63
CA ILE A 201 24.54 11.84 0.39
C ILE A 201 23.18 12.52 0.55
N ASP A 202 23.13 13.79 0.13
CA ASP A 202 21.87 14.54 0.10
C ASP A 202 20.87 13.89 -0.87
N GLN A 203 19.76 13.38 -0.36
CA GLN A 203 18.71 12.73 -1.13
C GLN A 203 17.61 13.72 -1.59
N LYS A 204 17.73 15.00 -1.28
CA LYS A 204 16.77 16.02 -1.69
C LYS A 204 16.50 16.01 -3.21
N PRO A 205 17.48 15.84 -4.10
CA PRO A 205 17.21 15.76 -5.54
C PRO A 205 16.34 14.58 -5.93
N ALA A 206 16.41 13.44 -5.22
CA ALA A 206 15.52 12.30 -5.47
C ALA A 206 14.07 12.59 -5.04
N SER A 207 13.91 13.26 -3.89
CA SER A 207 12.61 13.74 -3.43
C SER A 207 11.98 14.77 -4.40
N GLU A 208 12.78 15.69 -4.92
CA GLU A 208 12.33 16.67 -5.91
C GLU A 208 11.90 16.01 -7.23
N ALA A 209 12.66 15.01 -7.72
CA ALA A 209 12.29 14.21 -8.89
C ALA A 209 10.97 13.45 -8.68
N TYR A 210 10.78 12.89 -7.49
CA TYR A 210 9.54 12.21 -7.14
C TYR A 210 8.34 13.17 -7.11
N ILE A 211 8.49 14.37 -6.53
CA ILE A 211 7.42 15.37 -6.46
C ILE A 211 7.06 15.87 -7.87
N GLU A 212 8.05 16.10 -8.73
CA GLU A 212 7.79 16.49 -10.12
C GLU A 212 7.10 15.35 -10.89
N TYR A 213 7.51 14.09 -10.68
CA TYR A 213 6.83 12.94 -11.26
C TYR A 213 5.34 12.90 -10.85
N LEU A 214 5.03 13.09 -9.57
CA LEU A 214 3.64 13.15 -9.11
C LEU A 214 2.87 14.26 -9.82
N LYS A 215 3.44 15.45 -9.88
CA LYS A 215 2.82 16.61 -10.51
C LYS A 215 2.45 16.39 -11.97
N GLU A 216 3.32 15.70 -12.71
CA GLU A 216 3.12 15.41 -14.13
C GLU A 216 2.15 14.26 -14.41
N ASN A 217 2.00 13.32 -13.45
CA ASN A 217 1.33 12.05 -13.68
C ASN A 217 0.12 11.78 -12.79
N LEU A 218 -0.21 12.69 -11.83
CA LEU A 218 -1.45 12.53 -11.06
C LEU A 218 -2.66 12.53 -11.99
N PRO A 219 -3.60 11.57 -11.85
CA PRO A 219 -4.83 11.55 -12.65
C PRO A 219 -5.60 12.87 -12.51
N ALA A 220 -5.99 13.46 -13.62
CA ALA A 220 -6.63 14.79 -13.64
C ALA A 220 -8.16 14.74 -13.45
N ASP A 221 -8.76 13.55 -13.40
CA ASP A 221 -10.22 13.41 -13.29
C ASP A 221 -10.69 13.35 -11.82
N ALA A 222 -11.95 13.72 -11.62
CA ALA A 222 -12.56 13.82 -10.31
C ALA A 222 -12.90 12.46 -9.66
N ASP A 223 -12.75 11.38 -10.39
CA ASP A 223 -13.12 10.04 -9.93
C ASP A 223 -11.97 9.36 -9.16
N HIS A 224 -10.75 9.90 -9.26
CA HIS A 224 -9.57 9.38 -8.55
C HIS A 224 -9.37 10.06 -7.19
N VAL A 225 -9.03 9.28 -6.17
CA VAL A 225 -8.86 9.76 -4.80
C VAL A 225 -7.48 9.40 -4.23
N LEU A 226 -6.83 10.37 -3.58
CA LEU A 226 -5.52 10.18 -2.96
C LEU A 226 -5.55 10.58 -1.49
N TYR A 227 -5.18 9.65 -0.62
CA TYR A 227 -4.96 9.91 0.80
C TYR A 227 -3.47 9.89 1.11
N MET A 228 -3.00 10.87 1.86
CA MET A 228 -1.64 10.88 2.43
C MET A 228 -1.66 11.30 3.90
N ASP A 229 -0.75 10.76 4.68
CA ASP A 229 -0.56 11.19 6.06
C ASP A 229 0.90 11.07 6.51
N ARG A 230 1.18 11.62 7.69
CA ARG A 230 2.39 11.37 8.46
C ARG A 230 2.20 11.65 9.94
N GLY A 231 3.05 11.05 10.77
CA GLY A 231 3.33 11.49 12.12
C GLY A 231 4.41 12.59 12.18
N ASP A 232 5.07 12.72 13.33
CA ASP A 232 6.21 13.61 13.52
C ASP A 232 7.32 13.01 14.40
N CYS A 233 7.13 11.78 14.88
CA CYS A 233 8.14 11.08 15.67
C CYS A 233 8.97 10.13 14.78
N GLN A 234 10.21 9.88 15.21
CA GLN A 234 11.16 9.06 14.47
C GLN A 234 11.35 9.59 13.04
N ILE A 235 11.44 8.71 12.05
CA ILE A 235 11.66 9.06 10.64
C ILE A 235 10.50 9.86 10.02
N ASP A 236 9.28 9.80 10.58
CA ASP A 236 8.15 10.59 10.10
C ASP A 236 8.39 12.11 10.17
N GLY A 237 9.24 12.54 11.12
CA GLY A 237 9.68 13.93 11.20
C GLY A 237 10.44 14.41 9.96
N GLU A 238 11.23 13.53 9.36
CA GLU A 238 12.05 13.83 8.17
C GLU A 238 11.20 13.99 6.89
N TYR A 239 9.95 13.54 6.90
CA TYR A 239 9.04 13.68 5.75
C TYR A 239 8.32 15.04 5.71
N ALA A 240 8.55 15.91 6.69
CA ALA A 240 7.81 17.16 6.84
C ALA A 240 7.97 18.08 5.64
N GLU A 241 9.20 18.29 5.14
CA GLU A 241 9.49 19.20 4.02
C GLU A 241 8.92 18.63 2.71
N SER A 242 9.19 17.38 2.38
CA SER A 242 8.70 16.75 1.17
C SER A 242 7.17 16.63 1.14
N GLN A 243 6.55 16.28 2.25
CA GLN A 243 5.08 16.23 2.33
C GLN A 243 4.44 17.62 2.20
N ALA A 244 5.05 18.66 2.77
CA ALA A 244 4.58 20.02 2.58
C ALA A 244 4.64 20.45 1.10
N ALA A 245 5.73 20.14 0.41
CA ALA A 245 5.88 20.40 -1.02
C ALA A 245 4.85 19.64 -1.87
N ILE A 246 4.55 18.38 -1.54
CA ILE A 246 3.47 17.60 -2.18
C ILE A 246 2.12 18.29 -1.97
N ASN A 247 1.80 18.70 -0.74
CA ASN A 247 0.53 19.36 -0.43
C ASN A 247 0.37 20.69 -1.21
N GLU A 248 1.43 21.48 -1.29
CA GLU A 248 1.44 22.74 -2.06
C GLU A 248 1.27 22.47 -3.56
N MET A 249 1.94 21.47 -4.09
CA MET A 249 1.83 21.06 -5.49
C MET A 249 0.40 20.62 -5.82
N ILE A 250 -0.21 19.73 -5.01
CA ILE A 250 -1.57 19.24 -5.25
C ILE A 250 -2.59 20.37 -5.12
N ALA A 251 -2.43 21.27 -4.14
CA ALA A 251 -3.31 22.43 -4.00
C ALA A 251 -3.25 23.36 -5.23
N ALA A 252 -2.06 23.47 -5.87
CA ALA A 252 -1.89 24.27 -7.09
C ALA A 252 -2.52 23.61 -8.33
N LEU A 253 -2.78 22.31 -8.31
CA LEU A 253 -3.47 21.58 -9.39
C LEU A 253 -5.00 21.70 -9.33
N ASP A 254 -5.56 22.42 -8.34
CA ASP A 254 -7.01 22.58 -8.13
C ASP A 254 -7.75 21.23 -8.02
N TRP A 255 -7.15 20.31 -7.27
CA TRP A 255 -7.65 18.95 -7.08
C TRP A 255 -8.67 18.90 -5.93
N ASP A 256 -9.78 19.64 -6.09
CA ASP A 256 -10.82 19.79 -5.08
C ASP A 256 -11.57 18.45 -4.84
N GLY A 257 -11.54 18.00 -3.58
CA GLY A 257 -12.28 16.85 -3.10
C GLY A 257 -11.63 15.49 -3.34
N ASN A 258 -10.57 15.43 -4.14
CA ASN A 258 -9.89 14.18 -4.48
C ASN A 258 -8.64 13.91 -3.62
N TYR A 259 -8.23 14.86 -2.82
CA TYR A 259 -7.06 14.76 -1.96
C TYR A 259 -7.40 14.96 -0.50
N MET A 260 -6.97 14.00 0.35
CA MET A 260 -7.02 14.15 1.80
C MET A 260 -5.63 13.97 2.40
N TYR A 261 -5.15 15.02 3.06
CA TYR A 261 -3.94 14.94 3.90
C TYR A 261 -4.29 14.98 5.39
N ARG A 262 -3.61 14.17 6.21
CA ARG A 262 -3.73 14.18 7.67
C ARG A 262 -2.36 14.22 8.34
N PHE A 263 -2.27 15.02 9.40
CA PHE A 263 -1.10 15.08 10.27
C PHE A 263 -1.46 14.57 11.67
N PHE A 264 -0.63 13.69 12.21
CA PHE A 264 -0.85 13.01 13.48
C PHE A 264 0.29 13.33 14.46
N PRO A 265 0.20 14.42 15.24
CA PRO A 265 1.23 14.80 16.20
C PRO A 265 1.45 13.71 17.25
N GLY A 266 2.73 13.43 17.57
CA GLY A 266 3.11 12.42 18.55
C GLY A 266 3.09 10.98 18.04
N GLN A 267 2.68 10.74 16.81
CA GLN A 267 2.72 9.39 16.23
C GLN A 267 4.04 9.11 15.50
N SER A 268 4.47 7.84 15.63
CA SER A 268 5.75 7.34 15.11
C SER A 268 5.55 6.54 13.81
N HIS A 269 6.67 6.14 13.23
CA HIS A 269 6.76 5.27 12.07
C HIS A 269 6.62 3.79 12.49
N SER A 270 5.39 3.36 12.81
CA SER A 270 5.14 2.00 13.31
C SER A 270 3.77 1.47 12.93
N GLU A 271 3.67 0.13 12.85
CA GLU A 271 2.41 -0.57 12.57
C GLU A 271 1.34 -0.24 13.62
N ASN A 272 1.70 -0.09 14.88
CA ASN A 272 0.76 0.30 15.93
C ASN A 272 0.15 1.69 15.71
N ASP A 273 0.97 2.66 15.28
CA ASP A 273 0.49 4.00 14.99
C ASP A 273 -0.35 4.03 13.71
N TRP A 274 0.05 3.29 12.67
CA TRP A 274 -0.76 3.14 11.45
C TRP A 274 -2.10 2.44 11.74
N ARG A 275 -2.10 1.36 12.55
CA ARG A 275 -3.33 0.70 13.02
C ARG A 275 -4.29 1.68 13.71
N SER A 276 -3.75 2.55 14.57
CA SER A 276 -4.56 3.49 15.37
C SER A 276 -5.34 4.51 14.52
N ARG A 277 -4.96 4.70 13.26
CA ARG A 277 -5.56 5.66 12.32
C ARG A 277 -6.03 5.05 10.99
N LEU A 278 -5.95 3.72 10.85
CA LEU A 278 -6.28 2.99 9.62
C LEU A 278 -7.73 3.21 9.17
N ASP A 279 -8.66 3.43 10.11
CA ASP A 279 -10.06 3.69 9.80
C ASP A 279 -10.26 4.94 8.93
N ILE A 280 -9.36 5.94 9.03
CA ILE A 280 -9.47 7.20 8.29
C ILE A 280 -9.23 7.00 6.78
N PRO A 281 -8.07 6.44 6.32
CA PRO A 281 -7.88 6.17 4.89
C PRO A 281 -8.87 5.14 4.34
N VAL A 282 -9.23 4.12 5.11
CA VAL A 282 -10.22 3.13 4.66
C VAL A 282 -11.60 3.76 4.45
N ARG A 283 -12.05 4.64 5.34
CA ARG A 283 -13.30 5.42 5.14
C ARG A 283 -13.21 6.38 3.97
N PHE A 284 -12.05 6.94 3.71
CA PHE A 284 -11.85 7.85 2.59
C PHE A 284 -11.94 7.12 1.25
N LEU A 285 -11.39 5.91 1.15
CA LEU A 285 -11.45 5.10 -0.07
C LEU A 285 -12.83 4.43 -0.28
N LEU A 286 -13.44 3.89 0.79
CA LEU A 286 -14.60 2.99 0.72
C LEU A 286 -15.87 3.58 1.37
N GLY A 287 -15.84 4.80 1.84
CA GLY A 287 -16.97 5.45 2.51
C GLY A 287 -18.22 5.52 1.62
N LYS A 288 -19.39 5.45 2.27
CA LYS A 288 -20.70 5.56 1.63
C LYS A 288 -21.15 7.00 1.55
#